data_b2a0dfc52c26d88adcbfb2d4b94df8d3
#
_entry.id   b2a0dfc52c26d88adcbfb2d4b94df8d3
#
_cell.length_a   1.000
_cell.length_b   1.000
_cell.length_c   1.000
_cell.angle_alpha   90.00
_cell.angle_beta   90.00
_cell.angle_gamma   90.00
#
_symmetry.space_group_name_H-M   'P 1'
#
loop_
_entity.id
_entity.type
_entity.pdbx_description
1 polymer ?
#
loop_
_entity_poly.entity_id
_entity_poly.type
_entity_poly.pdbx_seq_one_letter_code
_entity_poly.pdbx_strand_id
1 'polypeptide(L)'
;MINLVMYPNEVLLQQCEEVDLNIIDVSKYVEGMMNLMEMHKGTGLAAPQIGLNYRFFMMETDMYINPVILEQSNDIVIDTEGCLSFPGLSMRVKRAKKVIVEYLDI
;
A
#
# COMPACT_ATOMS: atom_id res chain seq x y z
N MET A 1 16.17 10.14 1.83
CA MET A 1 15.59 9.58 0.59
C MET A 1 14.85 8.28 0.92
N ILE A 2 13.64 8.13 0.40
CA ILE A 2 12.85 6.91 0.57
C ILE A 2 13.27 5.89 -0.49
N ASN A 3 13.52 4.66 -0.08
CA ASN A 3 13.88 3.57 -0.98
C ASN A 3 12.82 2.46 -0.92
N LEU A 4 12.61 1.81 -2.06
CA LEU A 4 11.71 0.68 -2.15
C LEU A 4 12.34 -0.54 -1.46
N VAL A 5 11.58 -1.16 -0.56
CA VAL A 5 11.97 -2.39 0.13
C VAL A 5 11.59 -3.59 -0.72
N MET A 6 12.53 -4.53 -0.85
CA MET A 6 12.37 -5.71 -1.69
C MET A 6 12.20 -6.96 -0.84
N TYR A 7 11.40 -7.92 -1.34
CA TYR A 7 11.32 -9.24 -0.75
C TYR A 7 12.74 -9.90 -0.77
N PRO A 8 13.17 -10.58 0.29
CA PRO A 8 12.41 -11.07 1.46
C PRO A 8 12.56 -10.24 2.74
N ASN A 9 12.55 -8.94 2.67
CA ASN A 9 12.65 -8.11 3.87
C ASN A 9 11.47 -8.39 4.83
N GLU A 10 11.78 -8.54 6.11
CA GLU A 10 10.81 -8.92 7.14
C GLU A 10 9.64 -7.94 7.28
N VAL A 11 9.87 -6.64 7.04
CA VAL A 11 8.81 -5.63 7.16
C VAL A 11 7.64 -5.91 6.21
N LEU A 12 7.88 -6.58 5.07
CA LEU A 12 6.82 -6.95 4.12
C LEU A 12 5.91 -8.06 4.64
N LEU A 13 6.36 -8.79 5.65
CA LEU A 13 5.67 -9.95 6.22
C LEU A 13 5.02 -9.65 7.57
N GLN A 14 5.27 -8.48 8.14
CA GLN A 14 4.74 -8.09 9.44
C GLN A 14 3.33 -7.54 9.33
N GLN A 15 2.55 -7.72 10.39
CA GLN A 15 1.29 -7.01 10.54
C GLN A 15 1.57 -5.57 10.90
N CYS A 16 0.95 -4.64 10.16
CA CYS A 16 1.18 -3.22 10.34
C CYS A 16 0.51 -2.68 11.60
N GLU A 17 1.16 -1.69 12.20
CA GLU A 17 0.62 -0.95 13.33
C GLU A 17 -0.27 0.21 12.86
N GLU A 18 -1.24 0.58 13.69
CA GLU A 18 -2.06 1.75 13.45
C GLU A 18 -1.21 3.02 13.52
N VAL A 19 -1.48 3.97 12.63
CA VAL A 19 -0.81 5.28 12.64
C VAL A 19 -1.43 6.15 13.72
N ASP A 20 -0.59 6.72 14.61
CA ASP A 20 -0.97 7.79 15.52
C ASP A 20 -0.52 9.11 14.90
N LEU A 21 -1.48 9.90 14.42
CA LEU A 21 -1.20 11.17 13.73
C LEU A 21 -0.62 12.25 14.64
N ASN A 22 -0.67 12.06 15.97
CA ASN A 22 0.01 12.96 16.92
C ASN A 22 1.53 12.69 16.97
N ILE A 23 1.96 11.53 16.50
CA ILE A 23 3.36 11.10 16.54
C ILE A 23 3.97 11.11 15.15
N ILE A 24 3.21 10.67 14.12
CA ILE A 24 3.70 10.45 12.77
C ILE A 24 3.03 11.43 11.82
N ASP A 25 3.83 12.23 11.13
CA ASP A 25 3.38 13.08 10.04
C ASP A 25 3.47 12.30 8.73
N VAL A 26 2.36 11.70 8.33
CA VAL A 26 2.28 10.89 7.11
C VAL A 26 2.50 11.74 5.85
N SER A 27 2.14 13.03 5.90
CA SER A 27 2.26 13.91 4.74
C SER A 27 3.69 14.05 4.21
N LYS A 28 4.69 13.88 5.08
CA LYS A 28 6.10 13.98 4.66
C LYS A 28 6.55 12.86 3.72
N TYR A 29 5.78 11.78 3.62
CA TYR A 29 6.11 10.65 2.74
C TYR A 29 5.46 10.73 1.37
N VAL A 30 4.52 11.66 1.17
CA VAL A 30 3.71 11.75 -0.07
C VAL A 30 4.59 11.90 -1.30
N GLU A 31 5.48 12.89 -1.30
CA GLU A 31 6.35 13.17 -2.45
C GLU A 31 7.25 11.98 -2.79
N GLY A 32 7.90 11.40 -1.76
CA GLY A 32 8.80 10.27 -1.95
C GLY A 32 8.08 9.04 -2.49
N MET A 33 6.88 8.76 -1.98
CA MET A 33 6.08 7.63 -2.45
C MET A 33 5.60 7.84 -3.88
N MET A 34 5.16 9.05 -4.23
CA MET A 34 4.78 9.39 -5.61
C MET A 34 5.95 9.21 -6.57
N ASN A 35 7.14 9.66 -6.18
CA ASN A 35 8.34 9.50 -7.00
C ASN A 35 8.70 8.03 -7.22
N LEU A 36 8.58 7.19 -6.19
CA LEU A 36 8.81 5.75 -6.34
C LEU A 36 7.79 5.09 -7.27
N MET A 37 6.52 5.45 -7.13
CA MET A 37 5.48 4.92 -8.01
C MET A 37 5.73 5.32 -9.47
N GLU A 38 6.10 6.56 -9.72
CA GLU A 38 6.40 7.03 -11.07
C GLU A 38 7.63 6.33 -11.65
N MET A 39 8.70 6.24 -10.86
CA MET A 39 9.95 5.60 -11.28
C MET A 39 9.75 4.13 -11.67
N HIS A 40 8.92 3.41 -10.93
CA HIS A 40 8.68 1.98 -11.12
C HIS A 40 7.38 1.66 -11.86
N LYS A 41 6.67 2.68 -12.33
CA LYS A 41 5.40 2.56 -13.07
C LYS A 41 4.33 1.81 -12.28
N GLY A 42 4.29 2.04 -10.97
CA GLY A 42 3.27 1.49 -10.09
C GLY A 42 2.12 2.48 -9.90
N THR A 43 0.95 1.98 -9.52
CA THR A 43 -0.24 2.78 -9.23
C THR A 43 -0.58 2.83 -7.75
N GLY A 44 0.08 2.00 -6.94
CA GLY A 44 -0.11 1.96 -5.50
C GLY A 44 1.18 1.59 -4.77
N LEU A 45 1.28 2.02 -3.52
CA LEU A 45 2.45 1.75 -2.69
C LEU A 45 2.04 1.81 -1.21
N ALA A 46 2.35 0.75 -0.47
CA ALA A 46 2.06 0.67 0.96
C ALA A 46 3.27 1.03 1.81
N ALA A 47 3.03 1.52 3.02
CA ALA A 47 4.08 1.91 3.95
C ALA A 47 5.16 0.83 4.19
N PRO A 48 4.82 -0.46 4.35
CA PRO A 48 5.84 -1.49 4.47
C PRO A 48 6.82 -1.55 3.32
N GLN A 49 6.39 -1.20 2.11
CA GLN A 49 7.24 -1.22 0.93
C GLN A 49 8.30 -0.12 0.94
N ILE A 50 8.20 0.85 1.85
CA ILE A 50 9.24 1.86 2.11
C ILE A 50 9.87 1.69 3.49
N GLY A 51 9.69 0.52 4.11
CA GLY A 51 10.32 0.16 5.36
C GLY A 51 9.58 0.58 6.63
N LEU A 52 8.33 1.04 6.51
CA LEU A 52 7.53 1.51 7.64
C LEU A 52 6.43 0.51 7.98
N ASN A 53 6.44 0.01 9.22
CA ASN A 53 5.46 -0.96 9.69
C ASN A 53 4.17 -0.29 10.19
N TYR A 54 3.55 0.53 9.32
CA TYR A 54 2.33 1.27 9.65
C TYR A 54 1.23 1.04 8.63
N ARG A 55 -0.01 1.19 9.07
CA ARG A 55 -1.20 1.01 8.24
C ARG A 55 -1.53 2.28 7.46
N PHE A 56 -0.79 2.51 6.40
CA PHE A 56 -1.18 3.49 5.38
C PHE A 56 -0.65 3.07 4.02
N PHE A 57 -1.32 3.51 2.98
CA PHE A 57 -0.86 3.31 1.61
C PHE A 57 -1.28 4.49 0.74
N MET A 58 -0.61 4.61 -0.39
CA MET A 58 -0.96 5.58 -1.42
C MET A 58 -1.47 4.84 -2.65
N MET A 59 -2.51 5.37 -3.25
CA MET A 59 -3.01 4.92 -4.54
C MET A 59 -3.24 6.14 -5.40
N GLU A 60 -2.59 6.16 -6.56
CA GLU A 60 -2.53 7.34 -7.44
C GLU A 60 -1.94 8.55 -6.68
N THR A 61 -2.76 9.55 -6.33
CA THR A 61 -2.32 10.74 -5.60
C THR A 61 -2.88 10.83 -4.18
N ASP A 62 -3.65 9.83 -3.76
CA ASP A 62 -4.36 9.85 -2.49
C ASP A 62 -3.69 8.97 -1.46
N MET A 63 -3.65 9.46 -0.22
CA MET A 63 -3.14 8.73 0.92
C MET A 63 -4.30 8.17 1.74
N TYR A 64 -4.21 6.88 2.09
CA TYR A 64 -5.21 6.16 2.87
C TYR A 64 -4.60 5.73 4.19
N ILE A 65 -5.02 6.35 5.28
CA ILE A 65 -4.44 6.17 6.62
C ILE A 65 -5.40 5.35 7.48
N ASN A 66 -4.87 4.33 8.15
CA ASN A 66 -5.63 3.42 9.01
C ASN A 66 -6.87 2.84 8.31
N PRO A 67 -6.72 2.29 7.10
CA PRO A 67 -7.85 1.77 6.34
C PRO A 67 -8.49 0.56 7.04
N VAL A 68 -9.82 0.51 6.99
CA VAL A 68 -10.61 -0.62 7.48
C VAL A 68 -11.59 -1.02 6.40
N ILE A 69 -11.63 -2.30 6.07
CA ILE A 69 -12.62 -2.83 5.13
C ILE A 69 -13.95 -2.98 5.87
N LEU A 70 -14.97 -2.23 5.45
CA LEU A 70 -16.31 -2.29 6.04
C LEU A 70 -17.18 -3.36 5.38
N GLU A 71 -17.06 -3.50 4.06
CA GLU A 71 -17.82 -4.46 3.27
C GLU A 71 -17.00 -4.98 2.12
N GLN A 72 -17.26 -6.24 1.74
CA GLN A 72 -16.71 -6.87 0.55
C GLN A 72 -17.85 -7.48 -0.25
N SER A 73 -17.78 -7.39 -1.59
CA SER A 73 -18.76 -8.05 -2.44
C SER A 73 -18.58 -9.57 -2.38
N ASN A 74 -19.66 -10.31 -2.64
CA ASN A 74 -19.59 -11.77 -2.84
C ASN A 74 -19.02 -12.11 -4.20
N ASP A 75 -19.14 -11.20 -5.17
CA ASP A 75 -18.57 -11.38 -6.50
C ASP A 75 -17.04 -11.28 -6.41
N ILE A 76 -16.38 -12.20 -7.09
CA ILE A 76 -14.93 -12.30 -7.09
C ILE A 76 -14.42 -12.07 -8.50
N VAL A 77 -13.33 -11.31 -8.63
CA VAL A 77 -12.58 -11.20 -9.88
C VAL A 77 -11.22 -11.87 -9.71
N ILE A 78 -10.74 -12.44 -10.80
CA ILE A 78 -9.39 -13.01 -10.88
C ILE A 78 -8.62 -12.16 -11.86
N ASP A 79 -7.48 -11.63 -11.41
CA ASP A 79 -6.65 -10.77 -12.23
C ASP A 79 -5.18 -11.13 -12.05
N THR A 80 -4.37 -10.75 -13.03
CA THR A 80 -2.93 -10.91 -12.94
C THR A 80 -2.36 -9.64 -12.34
N GLU A 81 -1.69 -9.77 -11.21
CA GLU A 81 -1.14 -8.65 -10.45
C GLU A 81 0.35 -8.79 -10.25
N GLY A 82 1.03 -7.65 -10.25
CA GLY A 82 2.42 -7.53 -9.87
C GLY A 82 2.57 -6.64 -8.65
N CYS A 83 3.77 -6.61 -8.09
CA CYS A 83 4.11 -5.77 -6.95
C CYS A 83 5.49 -5.17 -7.16
N LEU A 84 5.66 -3.89 -6.80
CA LEU A 84 6.94 -3.19 -6.95
C LEU A 84 8.07 -3.84 -6.13
N SER A 85 7.74 -4.45 -4.99
CA SER A 85 8.70 -5.17 -4.15
C SER A 85 9.07 -6.57 -4.69
N PHE A 86 8.41 -7.03 -5.76
CA PHE A 86 8.65 -8.30 -6.45
C PHE A 86 8.79 -8.06 -7.95
N PRO A 87 9.84 -7.39 -8.41
CA PRO A 87 9.98 -7.07 -9.83
C PRO A 87 10.10 -8.34 -10.68
N GLY A 88 9.40 -8.33 -11.81
CA GLY A 88 9.39 -9.46 -12.74
C GLY A 88 8.47 -10.61 -12.33
N LEU A 89 7.78 -10.53 -11.20
CA LEU A 89 6.82 -11.54 -10.76
C LEU A 89 5.39 -11.02 -10.93
N SER A 90 4.57 -11.83 -11.62
CA SER A 90 3.12 -11.59 -11.70
C SER A 90 2.39 -12.83 -11.21
N MET A 91 1.25 -12.64 -10.59
CA MET A 91 0.43 -13.72 -10.04
C MET A 91 -1.04 -13.49 -10.37
N ARG A 92 -1.78 -14.58 -10.58
CA ARG A 92 -3.23 -14.52 -10.66
C ARG A 92 -3.78 -14.49 -9.23
N VAL A 93 -4.58 -13.47 -8.93
CA VAL A 93 -5.10 -13.24 -7.58
C VAL A 93 -6.62 -13.19 -7.62
N LYS A 94 -7.27 -13.86 -6.67
CA LYS A 94 -8.71 -13.73 -6.42
C LYS A 94 -8.95 -12.61 -5.46
N ARG A 95 -9.84 -11.69 -5.83
CA ARG A 95 -10.23 -10.57 -4.97
C ARG A 95 -11.73 -10.36 -5.03
N ALA A 96 -12.28 -9.80 -3.96
CA ALA A 96 -13.65 -9.26 -4.01
C ALA A 96 -13.72 -8.19 -5.10
N LYS A 97 -14.77 -8.23 -5.92
CA LYS A 97 -14.97 -7.29 -7.02
C LYS A 97 -15.10 -5.84 -6.52
N LYS A 98 -15.74 -5.66 -5.36
CA LYS A 98 -15.92 -4.36 -4.72
C LYS A 98 -15.65 -4.45 -3.23
N VAL A 99 -15.06 -3.40 -2.68
CA VAL A 99 -14.87 -3.22 -1.23
C VAL A 99 -15.29 -1.81 -0.86
N ILE A 100 -15.79 -1.66 0.38
CA ILE A 100 -16.02 -0.35 0.99
C ILE A 100 -14.99 -0.21 2.11
N VAL A 101 -14.21 0.87 2.06
CA VAL A 101 -13.11 1.12 2.97
C VAL A 101 -13.33 2.45 3.67
N GLU A 102 -13.18 2.43 4.99
CA GLU A 102 -13.11 3.65 5.80
C GLU A 102 -11.65 3.98 6.06
N TYR A 103 -11.27 5.24 5.91
CA TYR A 103 -9.89 5.67 6.10
C TYR A 103 -9.82 7.16 6.45
N LEU A 104 -8.65 7.57 6.96
CA LEU A 104 -8.32 8.98 7.15
C LEU A 104 -7.50 9.47 5.96
N ASP A 105 -7.78 10.65 5.46
CA ASP A 105 -6.92 11.30 4.47
C ASP A 105 -6.08 12.41 5.11
N ILE A 106 -5.21 12.99 4.31
CA ILE A 106 -4.36 14.10 4.76
C ILE A 106 -5.13 15.41 4.74
#